data_eb7a8dd1f3ff587463f4b73b6982627c
#
_entry.id   eb7a8dd1f3ff587463f4b73b6982627c
#
_cell.length_a   1.000
_cell.length_b   1.000
_cell.length_c   1.000
_cell.angle_alpha   90.00
_cell.angle_beta   90.00
_cell.angle_gamma   90.00
#
_symmetry.space_group_name_H-M   'P 1'
#
loop_
_entity.id
_entity.type
_entity.pdbx_description
1 polymer ?
#
loop_
_entity_poly.entity_id
_entity_poly.type
_entity_poly.pdbx_seq_one_letter_code
_entity_poly.pdbx_strand_id
1 'polypeptide(L)'
;MQDFRTVADALVSDLYSIRSKVEAGKRLTREDGLLLFRPEVDFHVVGQLADLVRRRKHGGAAYYNINAHLNPTNVCIYRCPLCAYSRDPRDAGAYVMSRDEILARGQEAVASGATELHIVGGLHPDKDYAWY
;
A
#
# COMPACT_ATOMS: atom_id res chain seq x y z
N MET A 1 14.11 -20.85 33.93
CA MET A 1 12.68 -20.90 33.60
C MET A 1 12.13 -19.54 33.92
N GLN A 2 12.11 -18.63 32.93
CA GLN A 2 11.53 -17.31 33.11
C GLN A 2 10.02 -17.48 33.31
N ASP A 3 9.51 -16.83 34.33
CA ASP A 3 8.12 -16.94 34.76
C ASP A 3 7.21 -16.35 33.66
N PHE A 4 6.49 -17.19 32.94
CA PHE A 4 5.58 -16.77 31.85
C PHE A 4 4.50 -15.77 32.31
N ARG A 5 4.18 -15.76 33.60
CA ARG A 5 3.26 -14.78 34.17
C ARG A 5 3.82 -13.37 34.14
N THR A 6 5.10 -13.19 34.43
CA THR A 6 5.74 -11.87 34.42
C THR A 6 5.86 -11.24 33.03
N VAL A 7 6.04 -12.05 31.99
CA VAL A 7 6.10 -11.56 30.59
C VAL A 7 4.72 -11.13 30.10
N ALA A 8 3.67 -11.90 30.41
CA ALA A 8 2.30 -11.55 30.05
C ALA A 8 1.84 -10.27 30.78
N ASP A 9 2.14 -10.16 32.08
CA ASP A 9 1.80 -8.98 32.86
C ASP A 9 2.51 -7.72 32.37
N ALA A 10 3.77 -7.82 31.98
CA ALA A 10 4.53 -6.74 31.39
C ALA A 10 3.93 -6.29 30.04
N LEU A 11 3.55 -7.24 29.17
CA LEU A 11 2.94 -6.93 27.88
C LEU A 11 1.58 -6.23 28.05
N VAL A 12 0.77 -6.67 29.00
CA VAL A 12 -0.52 -6.05 29.34
C VAL A 12 -0.30 -4.60 29.82
N SER A 13 0.67 -4.39 30.71
CA SER A 13 1.03 -3.04 31.21
C SER A 13 1.48 -2.12 30.08
N ASP A 14 2.33 -2.61 29.17
CA ASP A 14 2.85 -1.86 28.03
C ASP A 14 1.73 -1.50 27.06
N LEU A 15 0.84 -2.44 26.73
CA LEU A 15 -0.33 -2.18 25.90
C LEU A 15 -1.29 -1.18 26.52
N TYR A 16 -1.47 -1.22 27.83
CA TYR A 16 -2.27 -0.21 28.55
C TYR A 16 -1.63 1.18 28.46
N SER A 17 -0.31 1.27 28.58
CA SER A 17 0.42 2.53 28.40
C SER A 17 0.26 3.09 26.98
N ILE A 18 0.39 2.24 25.94
CA ILE A 18 0.16 2.62 24.55
C ILE A 18 -1.28 3.11 24.35
N ARG A 19 -2.25 2.37 24.85
CA ARG A 19 -3.67 2.76 24.79
C ARG A 19 -3.90 4.14 25.39
N SER A 20 -3.36 4.39 26.60
CA SER A 20 -3.49 5.69 27.26
C SER A 20 -2.88 6.83 26.45
N LYS A 21 -1.73 6.61 25.78
CA LYS A 21 -1.14 7.58 24.87
C LYS A 21 -2.04 7.85 23.67
N VAL A 22 -2.61 6.81 23.05
CA VAL A 22 -3.53 6.93 21.91
C VAL A 22 -4.80 7.69 22.33
N GLU A 23 -5.40 7.32 23.45
CA GLU A 23 -6.60 8.00 23.98
C GLU A 23 -6.34 9.47 24.29
N ALA A 24 -5.16 9.79 24.81
CA ALA A 24 -4.72 11.17 25.07
C ALA A 24 -4.27 11.93 23.80
N GLY A 25 -4.28 11.31 22.63
CA GLY A 25 -3.83 11.92 21.38
C GLY A 25 -2.31 12.13 21.31
N LYS A 26 -1.54 11.49 22.18
CA LYS A 26 -0.07 11.57 22.18
C LYS A 26 0.51 10.71 21.08
N ARG A 27 1.64 11.16 20.54
CA ARG A 27 2.40 10.40 19.55
C ARG A 27 3.05 9.17 20.20
N LEU A 28 2.96 8.03 19.55
CA LEU A 28 3.67 6.82 19.95
C LEU A 28 5.16 6.96 19.65
N THR A 29 6.00 6.35 20.51
CA THR A 29 7.45 6.26 20.30
C THR A 29 7.76 5.10 19.32
N ARG A 30 9.04 5.02 18.93
CA ARG A 30 9.53 3.88 18.14
C ARG A 30 9.39 2.57 18.91
N GLU A 31 9.64 2.58 20.20
CA GLU A 31 9.55 1.41 21.10
C GLU A 31 8.09 0.94 21.23
N ASP A 32 7.15 1.86 21.36
CA ASP A 32 5.70 1.56 21.32
C ASP A 32 5.32 0.87 20.01
N GLY A 33 5.83 1.39 18.88
CA GLY A 33 5.61 0.79 17.57
C GLY A 33 6.16 -0.62 17.46
N LEU A 34 7.41 -0.85 17.89
CA LEU A 34 8.03 -2.18 17.88
C LEU A 34 7.26 -3.18 18.75
N LEU A 35 6.72 -2.72 19.88
CA LEU A 35 5.89 -3.55 20.75
C LEU A 35 4.63 -4.01 20.04
N LEU A 36 3.94 -3.12 19.32
CA LEU A 36 2.71 -3.45 18.58
C LEU A 36 2.93 -4.48 17.44
N PHE A 37 4.17 -4.68 16.99
CA PHE A 37 4.53 -5.71 16.00
C PHE A 37 4.94 -7.05 16.60
N ARG A 38 4.93 -7.21 17.92
CA ARG A 38 5.27 -8.49 18.54
C ARG A 38 4.18 -9.54 18.26
N PRO A 39 4.56 -10.81 18.01
CA PRO A 39 3.61 -11.89 17.71
C PRO A 39 2.58 -12.14 18.83
N GLU A 40 2.94 -11.81 20.07
CA GLU A 40 2.08 -12.00 21.24
C GLU A 40 0.98 -10.91 21.35
N VAL A 41 1.08 -9.84 20.58
CA VAL A 41 0.08 -8.78 20.57
C VAL A 41 -1.07 -9.15 19.66
N ASP A 42 -2.27 -9.17 20.21
CA ASP A 42 -3.49 -9.37 19.43
C ASP A 42 -3.68 -8.20 18.44
N PHE A 43 -3.64 -8.50 17.14
CA PHE A 43 -3.80 -7.50 16.09
C PHE A 43 -5.18 -6.81 16.12
N HIS A 44 -6.21 -7.44 16.72
CA HIS A 44 -7.51 -6.78 16.92
C HIS A 44 -7.42 -5.63 17.91
N VAL A 45 -6.57 -5.73 18.93
CA VAL A 45 -6.30 -4.61 19.85
C VAL A 45 -5.63 -3.48 19.09
N VAL A 46 -4.65 -3.77 18.24
CA VAL A 46 -4.01 -2.77 17.38
C VAL A 46 -5.04 -2.11 16.43
N GLY A 47 -5.91 -2.93 15.84
CA GLY A 47 -6.99 -2.45 14.97
C GLY A 47 -7.97 -1.52 15.69
N GLN A 48 -8.34 -1.83 16.93
CA GLN A 48 -9.20 -0.95 17.74
C GLN A 48 -8.53 0.39 18.05
N LEU A 49 -7.24 0.40 18.37
CA LEU A 49 -6.50 1.63 18.60
C LEU A 49 -6.37 2.46 17.32
N ALA A 50 -6.13 1.82 16.19
CA ALA A 50 -6.09 2.47 14.88
C ALA A 50 -7.45 3.09 14.51
N ASP A 51 -8.56 2.36 14.73
CA ASP A 51 -9.91 2.87 14.47
C ASP A 51 -10.27 4.06 15.38
N LEU A 52 -9.85 4.03 16.63
CA LEU A 52 -10.00 5.19 17.52
C LEU A 52 -9.34 6.44 16.95
N VAL A 53 -8.11 6.33 16.46
CA VAL A 53 -7.39 7.43 15.82
C VAL A 53 -8.06 7.86 14.52
N ARG A 54 -8.48 6.91 13.68
CA ARG A 54 -9.22 7.16 12.45
C ARG A 54 -10.50 7.97 12.73
N ARG A 55 -11.32 7.51 13.68
CA ARG A 55 -12.58 8.19 14.03
C ARG A 55 -12.36 9.60 14.56
N ARG A 56 -11.28 9.81 15.32
CA ARG A 56 -10.91 11.14 15.81
C ARG A 56 -10.55 12.09 14.67
N LYS A 57 -9.86 11.59 13.63
CA LYS A 57 -9.40 12.40 12.50
C LYS A 57 -10.48 12.64 11.45
N HIS A 58 -11.33 11.65 11.20
CA HIS A 58 -12.21 11.60 10.03
C HIS A 58 -13.68 11.32 10.38
N GLY A 59 -14.01 11.20 11.65
CA GLY A 59 -15.38 10.86 12.07
C GLY A 59 -15.80 9.49 11.55
N GLY A 60 -17.02 9.42 11.01
CA GLY A 60 -17.56 8.22 10.37
C GLY A 60 -17.21 8.07 8.90
N ALA A 61 -16.52 9.05 8.29
CA ALA A 61 -16.20 9.01 6.87
C ALA A 61 -15.12 7.98 6.54
N ALA A 62 -15.31 7.28 5.44
CA ALA A 62 -14.30 6.46 4.78
C ALA A 62 -14.25 6.86 3.30
N TYR A 63 -13.04 6.91 2.75
CA TYR A 63 -12.81 7.28 1.36
C TYR A 63 -12.23 6.08 0.63
N TYR A 64 -12.59 5.95 -0.65
CA TYR A 64 -12.05 4.92 -1.52
C TYR A 64 -11.88 5.47 -2.93
N ASN A 65 -10.98 4.88 -3.69
CA ASN A 65 -10.79 5.15 -5.10
C ASN A 65 -11.34 4.01 -5.93
N ILE A 66 -11.95 4.33 -7.05
CA ILE A 66 -12.21 3.38 -8.13
C ILE A 66 -11.01 3.50 -9.07
N ASN A 67 -10.04 2.63 -8.86
CA ASN A 67 -8.78 2.68 -9.59
C ASN A 67 -8.84 1.86 -10.87
N ALA A 68 -8.34 2.43 -11.97
CA ALA A 68 -8.07 1.71 -13.20
C ALA A 68 -6.57 1.72 -13.52
N HIS A 69 -6.05 0.58 -13.94
CA HIS A 69 -4.65 0.44 -14.35
C HIS A 69 -4.48 0.62 -15.84
N LEU A 70 -3.48 1.40 -16.22
CA LEU A 70 -3.05 1.56 -17.60
C LEU A 70 -1.54 1.35 -17.65
N ASN A 71 -1.12 0.31 -18.35
CA ASN A 71 0.29 -0.03 -18.53
C ASN A 71 0.65 0.14 -20.01
N PRO A 72 1.27 1.26 -20.43
CA PRO A 72 1.51 1.56 -21.85
C PRO A 72 2.45 0.56 -22.53
N THR A 73 3.35 -0.06 -21.77
CA THR A 73 4.26 -1.10 -22.26
C THR A 73 4.73 -2.00 -21.13
N ASN A 74 4.96 -3.26 -21.44
CA ASN A 74 5.67 -4.19 -20.55
C ASN A 74 7.13 -4.40 -20.96
N VAL A 75 7.58 -3.79 -22.04
CA VAL A 75 8.98 -3.83 -22.44
C VAL A 75 9.80 -2.98 -21.47
N CYS A 76 10.84 -3.58 -20.84
CA CYS A 76 11.60 -2.91 -19.80
C CYS A 76 13.07 -3.30 -19.84
N ILE A 77 13.97 -2.31 -19.78
CA ILE A 77 15.42 -2.53 -19.67
C ILE A 77 15.84 -3.10 -18.31
N TYR A 78 15.00 -2.91 -17.26
CA TYR A 78 15.28 -3.41 -15.92
C TYR A 78 14.68 -4.79 -15.71
N ARG A 79 15.47 -5.66 -15.07
CA ARG A 79 15.08 -7.02 -14.70
C ARG A 79 14.90 -7.12 -13.20
N CYS A 80 13.94 -6.37 -12.66
CA CYS A 80 13.66 -6.43 -11.22
C CYS A 80 13.21 -7.85 -10.83
N PRO A 81 13.83 -8.48 -9.83
CA PRO A 81 13.54 -9.87 -9.46
C PRO A 81 12.08 -10.15 -9.09
N LEU A 82 11.36 -9.13 -8.65
CA LEU A 82 9.95 -9.23 -8.26
C LEU A 82 8.96 -8.90 -9.40
N CYS A 83 9.45 -8.47 -10.58
CA CYS A 83 8.59 -8.04 -11.67
C CYS A 83 8.17 -9.19 -12.57
N ALA A 84 6.92 -9.62 -12.47
CA ALA A 84 6.33 -10.63 -13.34
C ALA A 84 5.93 -10.10 -14.73
N TYR A 85 5.89 -8.77 -14.91
CA TYR A 85 5.40 -8.11 -16.13
C TYR A 85 6.45 -7.84 -17.18
N SER A 86 7.71 -7.58 -16.77
CA SER A 86 8.75 -7.14 -17.69
C SER A 86 9.02 -8.18 -18.77
N ARG A 87 9.19 -7.69 -20.01
CA ARG A 87 9.53 -8.47 -21.20
C ARG A 87 10.70 -7.82 -21.92
N ASP A 88 11.49 -8.63 -22.63
CA ASP A 88 12.37 -8.12 -23.68
C ASP A 88 11.55 -7.76 -24.92
N PRO A 89 12.04 -6.84 -25.76
CA PRO A 89 11.30 -6.43 -26.96
C PRO A 89 10.88 -7.56 -27.90
N ARG A 90 11.59 -8.69 -27.85
CA ARG A 90 11.36 -9.88 -28.68
C ARG A 90 10.68 -11.03 -27.94
N ASP A 91 10.36 -10.86 -26.67
CA ASP A 91 9.67 -11.89 -25.90
C ASP A 91 8.21 -12.05 -26.35
N ALA A 92 7.70 -13.27 -26.25
CA ALA A 92 6.28 -13.51 -26.42
C ALA A 92 5.46 -12.69 -25.41
N GLY A 93 4.45 -11.98 -25.90
CA GLY A 93 3.62 -11.11 -25.09
C GLY A 93 4.23 -9.74 -24.75
N ALA A 94 5.37 -9.37 -25.37
CA ALA A 94 5.86 -7.99 -25.34
C ALA A 94 4.89 -7.09 -26.11
N TYR A 95 4.59 -5.91 -25.56
CA TYR A 95 3.73 -4.92 -26.22
C TYR A 95 4.16 -3.50 -25.92
N VAL A 96 3.80 -2.60 -26.83
CA VAL A 96 3.86 -1.15 -26.69
C VAL A 96 2.56 -0.61 -27.26
N MET A 97 1.77 0.06 -26.43
CA MET A 97 0.52 0.67 -26.87
C MET A 97 0.80 1.89 -27.74
N SER A 98 -0.02 2.08 -28.74
CA SER A 98 -0.10 3.35 -29.48
C SER A 98 -0.78 4.41 -28.61
N ARG A 99 -0.62 5.68 -29.01
CA ARG A 99 -1.31 6.78 -28.36
C ARG A 99 -2.82 6.63 -28.35
N ASP A 100 -3.38 6.14 -29.45
CA ASP A 100 -4.83 5.97 -29.58
C ASP A 100 -5.35 4.85 -28.66
N GLU A 101 -4.60 3.76 -28.51
CA GLU A 101 -4.91 2.70 -27.54
C GLU A 101 -4.85 3.21 -26.09
N ILE A 102 -3.85 4.03 -25.75
CA ILE A 102 -3.73 4.64 -24.42
C ILE A 102 -4.94 5.55 -24.13
N LEU A 103 -5.31 6.41 -25.09
CA LEU A 103 -6.45 7.30 -24.96
C LEU A 103 -7.77 6.53 -24.86
N ALA A 104 -7.95 5.49 -25.67
CA ALA A 104 -9.14 4.65 -25.64
C ALA A 104 -9.30 3.95 -24.28
N ARG A 105 -8.19 3.41 -23.72
CA ARG A 105 -8.20 2.82 -22.37
C ARG A 105 -8.52 3.84 -21.28
N GLY A 106 -8.00 5.04 -21.38
CA GLY A 106 -8.34 6.12 -20.45
C GLY A 106 -9.82 6.48 -20.51
N GLN A 107 -10.38 6.62 -21.71
CA GLN A 107 -11.82 6.90 -21.90
C GLN A 107 -12.71 5.76 -21.37
N GLU A 108 -12.32 4.51 -21.59
CA GLU A 108 -13.01 3.34 -21.05
C GLU A 108 -13.01 3.34 -19.51
N ALA A 109 -11.88 3.68 -18.91
CA ALA A 109 -11.77 3.82 -17.45
C ALA A 109 -12.70 4.91 -16.90
N VAL A 110 -12.76 6.08 -17.54
CA VAL A 110 -13.70 7.16 -17.17
C VAL A 110 -15.14 6.71 -17.34
N ALA A 111 -15.48 6.07 -18.45
CA ALA A 111 -16.83 5.58 -18.71
C ALA A 111 -17.28 4.50 -17.69
N SER A 112 -16.35 3.72 -17.15
CA SER A 112 -16.60 2.74 -16.07
C SER A 112 -16.66 3.37 -14.67
N GLY A 113 -16.50 4.68 -14.54
CA GLY A 113 -16.59 5.41 -13.29
C GLY A 113 -15.29 5.43 -12.47
N ALA A 114 -14.13 5.20 -13.09
CA ALA A 114 -12.86 5.32 -12.42
C ALA A 114 -12.63 6.76 -11.91
N THR A 115 -12.21 6.87 -10.66
CA THR A 115 -11.86 8.14 -10.02
C THR A 115 -10.34 8.38 -10.02
N GLU A 116 -9.58 7.37 -10.34
CA GLU A 116 -8.12 7.40 -10.39
C GLU A 116 -7.60 6.50 -11.50
N LEU A 117 -6.60 6.96 -12.22
CA LEU A 117 -5.90 6.21 -13.24
C LEU A 117 -4.44 5.99 -12.80
N HIS A 118 -4.07 4.74 -12.59
CA HIS A 118 -2.71 4.33 -12.26
C HIS A 118 -1.96 3.99 -13.55
N ILE A 119 -1.05 4.88 -13.96
CA ILE A 119 -0.25 4.69 -15.17
C ILE A 119 1.14 4.21 -14.75
N VAL A 120 1.44 2.94 -15.03
CA VAL A 120 2.73 2.30 -14.72
C VAL A 120 3.13 1.46 -15.92
N GLY A 121 4.41 1.46 -16.28
CA GLY A 121 4.89 0.69 -17.42
C GLY A 121 6.34 0.26 -17.28
N GLY A 122 6.80 -0.52 -18.25
CA GLY A 122 8.21 -0.82 -18.41
C GLY A 122 8.98 0.42 -18.87
N LEU A 123 10.26 0.51 -18.55
CA LEU A 123 11.16 1.50 -19.14
C LEU A 123 11.68 0.96 -20.46
N HIS A 124 11.07 1.39 -21.56
CA HIS A 124 11.38 0.90 -22.91
C HIS A 124 12.73 1.45 -23.41
N PRO A 125 13.61 0.62 -23.99
CA PRO A 125 14.94 1.05 -24.41
C PRO A 125 14.94 2.16 -25.48
N ASP A 126 13.94 2.16 -26.37
CA ASP A 126 13.88 3.06 -27.52
C ASP A 126 12.87 4.21 -27.36
N LYS A 127 12.32 4.40 -26.16
CA LYS A 127 11.39 5.49 -25.87
C LYS A 127 12.06 6.52 -24.95
N ASP A 128 11.95 7.77 -25.33
CA ASP A 128 12.42 8.89 -24.53
C ASP A 128 11.36 9.38 -23.52
N TYR A 129 11.74 10.34 -22.71
CA TYR A 129 10.84 10.93 -21.70
C TYR A 129 9.57 11.55 -22.32
N ALA A 130 9.66 12.09 -23.54
CA ALA A 130 8.52 12.73 -24.20
C ALA A 130 7.43 11.73 -24.66
N TRP A 131 7.79 10.45 -24.75
CA TRP A 131 6.82 9.39 -25.06
C TRP A 131 5.95 9.03 -23.85
N TYR A 132 6.52 9.11 -22.62
CA TYR A 132 5.79 8.83 -21.38
C TYR A 132 4.93 10.01 -20.95
#